data_653534b22028251d8424ca7df9e90bec
#
_entry.id   653534b22028251d8424ca7df9e90bec
#
_cell.length_a   1.000
_cell.length_b   1.000
_cell.length_c   1.000
_cell.angle_alpha   90.00
_cell.angle_beta   90.00
_cell.angle_gamma   90.00
#
_symmetry.space_group_name_H-M   'P 1'
#
loop_
_entity.id
_entity.type
_entity.pdbx_description
1 polymer ?
#
loop_
_entity_poly.entity_id
_entity_poly.type
_entity_poly.pdbx_seq_one_letter_code
_entity_poly.pdbx_strand_id
1 'polypeptide(L)'
;MTSEKKNVYKLFNLPWYIFAIFAVIVIIATYTGTLPGGMAGCFAFMIVLGTILYEIGEHAPIIRSYLGGGAIVVIFGSALLNYFHLLPTVVGTTADGTKIYNFVEGFDLVASINTFFKPTGAFLDFYIAALITGSILGMNRKLLVKAAARYFPAIFGAIIVSFGLTAIVGTVMGFGAIKSVLLIALPIMGGGMGAGAVPLSKIFESSGTMTAAEAISIMTPAVAIGNAISIVLGGILVKVIHSKEL
;
A
#
# COMPACT_ATOMS: atom_id res chain seq x y z
N MET A 1 -23.09 -26.11 33.61
CA MET A 1 -22.25 -26.53 32.46
C MET A 1 -21.81 -25.29 31.71
N THR A 2 -20.68 -24.72 32.10
CA THR A 2 -20.06 -23.60 31.42
C THR A 2 -19.32 -24.14 30.22
N SER A 3 -19.87 -23.92 29.03
CA SER A 3 -19.23 -24.24 27.76
C SER A 3 -17.93 -23.42 27.67
N GLU A 4 -16.77 -24.07 27.79
CA GLU A 4 -15.48 -23.51 27.41
C GLU A 4 -15.57 -23.12 25.94
N LYS A 5 -15.65 -21.83 25.66
CA LYS A 5 -15.47 -21.29 24.30
C LYS A 5 -14.04 -21.64 23.88
N LYS A 6 -13.86 -22.74 23.14
CA LYS A 6 -12.62 -23.03 22.43
C LYS A 6 -12.21 -21.77 21.67
N ASN A 7 -11.06 -21.24 22.03
CA ASN A 7 -10.46 -20.06 21.34
C ASN A 7 -10.05 -20.53 19.94
N VAL A 8 -10.96 -20.37 18.97
CA VAL A 8 -10.71 -20.72 17.58
C VAL A 8 -9.82 -19.63 16.98
N TYR A 9 -8.71 -20.03 16.38
CA TYR A 9 -7.82 -19.12 15.66
C TYR A 9 -8.61 -18.36 14.60
N LYS A 10 -8.41 -17.03 14.55
CA LYS A 10 -9.16 -16.15 13.63
C LYS A 10 -8.23 -15.53 12.60
N LEU A 11 -8.62 -15.63 11.34
CA LEU A 11 -8.02 -14.95 10.21
C LEU A 11 -8.97 -13.88 9.71
N PHE A 12 -8.52 -12.65 9.55
CA PHE A 12 -9.39 -11.53 9.17
C PHE A 12 -10.68 -11.46 10.00
N ASN A 13 -10.56 -11.67 11.32
CA ASN A 13 -11.68 -11.72 12.29
C ASN A 13 -12.70 -12.86 12.09
N LEU A 14 -12.48 -13.75 11.12
CA LEU A 14 -13.27 -14.95 10.86
C LEU A 14 -12.59 -16.18 11.46
N PRO A 15 -13.34 -17.22 11.88
CA PRO A 15 -12.75 -18.51 12.19
C PRO A 15 -11.92 -19.02 11.00
N TRP A 16 -10.74 -19.59 11.25
CA TRP A 16 -9.80 -20.00 10.20
C TRP A 16 -10.42 -20.88 9.12
N TYR A 17 -11.35 -21.78 9.49
CA TYR A 17 -12.00 -22.68 8.54
C TYR A 17 -12.97 -21.97 7.60
N ILE A 18 -13.69 -20.93 8.09
CA ILE A 18 -14.56 -20.11 7.25
C ILE A 18 -13.71 -19.28 6.29
N PHE A 19 -12.62 -18.69 6.79
CA PHE A 19 -11.68 -17.96 5.93
C PHE A 19 -11.06 -18.88 4.87
N ALA A 20 -10.69 -20.11 5.23
CA ALA A 20 -10.12 -21.07 4.29
C ALA A 20 -11.10 -21.43 3.16
N ILE A 21 -12.37 -21.68 3.47
CA ILE A 21 -13.41 -21.93 2.46
C ILE A 21 -13.55 -20.73 1.54
N PHE A 22 -13.65 -19.52 2.11
CA PHE A 22 -13.75 -18.28 1.34
C PHE A 22 -12.53 -18.09 0.44
N ALA A 23 -11.32 -18.31 0.96
CA ALA A 23 -10.07 -18.20 0.22
C ALA A 23 -10.01 -19.15 -0.96
N VAL A 24 -10.40 -20.42 -0.76
CA VAL A 24 -10.44 -21.42 -1.85
C VAL A 24 -11.42 -21.00 -2.95
N ILE A 25 -12.61 -20.53 -2.60
CA ILE A 25 -13.61 -20.07 -3.58
C ILE A 25 -13.04 -18.89 -4.38
N VAL A 26 -12.46 -17.90 -3.72
CA VAL A 26 -11.90 -16.71 -4.37
C VAL A 26 -10.72 -17.05 -5.27
N ILE A 27 -9.83 -17.94 -4.83
CA ILE A 27 -8.68 -18.39 -5.63
C ILE A 27 -9.18 -19.12 -6.88
N ILE A 28 -10.12 -20.08 -6.74
CA ILE A 28 -10.70 -20.77 -7.90
C ILE A 28 -11.34 -19.78 -8.86
N ALA A 29 -12.19 -18.87 -8.36
CA ALA A 29 -12.85 -17.85 -9.17
C ALA A 29 -11.83 -16.93 -9.89
N THR A 30 -10.71 -16.63 -9.26
CA THR A 30 -9.63 -15.82 -9.84
C THR A 30 -8.99 -16.54 -11.04
N TYR A 31 -8.60 -17.82 -10.87
CA TYR A 31 -7.88 -18.55 -11.91
C TYR A 31 -8.80 -19.16 -12.98
N THR A 32 -10.11 -19.18 -12.75
CA THR A 32 -11.12 -19.51 -13.77
C THR A 32 -11.69 -18.30 -14.49
N GLY A 33 -11.30 -17.07 -14.08
CA GLY A 33 -11.80 -15.83 -14.68
C GLY A 33 -13.24 -15.50 -14.32
N THR A 34 -13.83 -16.20 -13.33
CA THR A 34 -15.23 -16.00 -12.90
C THR A 34 -15.38 -15.01 -11.75
N LEU A 35 -14.25 -14.42 -11.29
CA LEU A 35 -14.28 -13.42 -10.24
C LEU A 35 -15.07 -12.19 -10.69
N PRO A 36 -16.05 -11.70 -9.91
CA PRO A 36 -16.85 -10.54 -10.28
C PRO A 36 -15.98 -9.31 -10.56
N GLY A 37 -16.31 -8.55 -11.59
CA GLY A 37 -15.64 -7.28 -11.86
C GLY A 37 -15.93 -6.22 -10.78
N GLY A 38 -15.09 -5.17 -10.74
CA GLY A 38 -15.29 -4.02 -9.88
C GLY A 38 -14.96 -4.27 -8.39
N MET A 39 -15.64 -3.55 -7.51
CA MET A 39 -15.33 -3.48 -6.08
C MET A 39 -15.36 -4.85 -5.39
N ALA A 40 -16.36 -5.66 -5.64
CA ALA A 40 -16.55 -6.93 -4.95
C ALA A 40 -15.41 -7.92 -5.22
N GLY A 41 -15.04 -8.11 -6.47
CA GLY A 41 -13.96 -9.03 -6.84
C GLY A 41 -12.58 -8.51 -6.42
N CYS A 42 -12.32 -7.21 -6.63
CA CYS A 42 -11.05 -6.61 -6.20
C CYS A 42 -10.83 -6.78 -4.69
N PHE A 43 -11.84 -6.47 -3.87
CA PHE A 43 -11.73 -6.66 -2.42
C PHE A 43 -11.66 -8.12 -2.00
N ALA A 44 -12.47 -8.99 -2.59
CA ALA A 44 -12.42 -10.42 -2.27
C ALA A 44 -11.00 -10.97 -2.48
N PHE A 45 -10.39 -10.69 -3.64
CA PHE A 45 -9.04 -11.12 -3.94
C PHE A 45 -8.00 -10.48 -3.00
N MET A 46 -8.06 -9.15 -2.81
CA MET A 46 -7.10 -8.43 -1.98
C MET A 46 -7.16 -8.86 -0.51
N ILE A 47 -8.35 -9.10 0.05
CA ILE A 47 -8.52 -9.59 1.41
C ILE A 47 -7.89 -10.98 1.54
N VAL A 48 -8.14 -11.88 0.60
CA VAL A 48 -7.58 -13.24 0.65
C VAL A 48 -6.07 -13.21 0.51
N LEU A 49 -5.54 -12.59 -0.54
CA LEU A 49 -4.11 -12.53 -0.78
C LEU A 49 -3.38 -11.77 0.34
N GLY A 50 -3.91 -10.60 0.73
CA GLY A 50 -3.34 -9.79 1.78
C GLY A 50 -3.29 -10.51 3.13
N THR A 51 -4.35 -11.22 3.50
CA THR A 51 -4.39 -11.97 4.76
C THR A 51 -3.39 -13.13 4.73
N ILE A 52 -3.29 -13.89 3.63
CA ILE A 52 -2.33 -14.99 3.51
C ILE A 52 -0.89 -14.46 3.62
N LEU A 53 -0.55 -13.43 2.88
CA LEU A 53 0.79 -12.84 2.91
C LEU A 53 1.10 -12.22 4.28
N TYR A 54 0.12 -11.58 4.91
CA TYR A 54 0.26 -11.00 6.25
C TYR A 54 0.57 -12.08 7.29
N GLU A 55 -0.17 -13.18 7.29
CA GLU A 55 0.06 -14.32 8.19
C GLU A 55 1.44 -14.96 7.99
N ILE A 56 1.88 -15.10 6.76
CA ILE A 56 3.25 -15.58 6.47
C ILE A 56 4.28 -14.66 7.13
N GLY A 57 4.10 -13.36 7.03
CA GLY A 57 5.02 -12.38 7.62
C GLY A 57 5.00 -12.36 9.16
N GLU A 58 3.84 -12.51 9.78
CA GLU A 58 3.69 -12.55 11.23
C GLU A 58 4.23 -13.86 11.84
N HIS A 59 4.20 -14.96 11.10
CA HIS A 59 4.75 -16.23 11.56
C HIS A 59 6.25 -16.39 11.30
N ALA A 60 6.83 -15.56 10.44
CA ALA A 60 8.28 -15.56 10.20
C ALA A 60 9.02 -14.73 11.26
N PRO A 61 9.78 -15.35 12.20
CA PRO A 61 10.32 -14.67 13.37
C PRO A 61 11.27 -13.52 13.04
N ILE A 62 12.04 -13.65 11.97
CA ILE A 62 12.97 -12.60 11.50
C ILE A 62 12.19 -11.42 10.93
N ILE A 63 11.20 -11.69 10.08
CA ILE A 63 10.40 -10.66 9.42
C ILE A 63 9.56 -9.90 10.44
N ARG A 64 8.91 -10.62 11.36
CA ARG A 64 8.12 -10.03 12.43
C ARG A 64 8.95 -9.13 13.35
N SER A 65 10.16 -9.57 13.71
CA SER A 65 10.98 -8.89 14.70
C SER A 65 11.78 -7.71 14.16
N TYR A 66 12.20 -7.74 12.89
CA TYR A 66 13.15 -6.78 12.33
C TYR A 66 12.64 -6.04 11.09
N LEU A 67 11.72 -6.62 10.34
CA LEU A 67 11.31 -6.06 9.05
C LEU A 67 9.89 -5.47 9.05
N GLY A 68 9.25 -5.35 10.21
CA GLY A 68 7.91 -4.77 10.31
C GLY A 68 6.75 -5.74 10.06
N GLY A 69 7.01 -7.06 10.16
CA GLY A 69 5.98 -8.09 10.18
C GLY A 69 5.25 -8.33 8.87
N GLY A 70 3.95 -8.63 8.99
CA GLY A 70 3.11 -9.00 7.85
C GLY A 70 3.01 -7.92 6.77
N ALA A 71 3.06 -6.63 7.14
CA ALA A 71 2.91 -5.54 6.19
C ALA A 71 3.98 -5.54 5.08
N ILE A 72 5.24 -5.83 5.44
CA ILE A 72 6.34 -5.87 4.46
C ILE A 72 6.17 -7.05 3.49
N VAL A 73 5.69 -8.20 3.99
CA VAL A 73 5.43 -9.38 3.15
C VAL A 73 4.28 -9.16 2.19
N VAL A 74 3.24 -8.44 2.61
CA VAL A 74 2.14 -8.05 1.72
C VAL A 74 2.65 -7.19 0.57
N ILE A 75 3.48 -6.17 0.86
CA ILE A 75 4.00 -5.26 -0.17
C ILE A 75 4.91 -6.01 -1.15
N PHE A 76 5.96 -6.66 -0.65
CA PHE A 76 6.92 -7.34 -1.52
C PHE A 76 6.38 -8.64 -2.11
N GLY A 77 5.57 -9.38 -1.36
CA GLY A 77 4.94 -10.62 -1.84
C GLY A 77 3.98 -10.37 -2.99
N SER A 78 3.12 -9.35 -2.88
CA SER A 78 2.23 -8.99 -3.98
C SER A 78 2.99 -8.47 -5.21
N ALA A 79 4.04 -7.68 -5.00
CA ALA A 79 4.91 -7.21 -6.09
C ALA A 79 5.63 -8.38 -6.77
N LEU A 80 6.13 -9.34 -6.00
CA LEU A 80 6.82 -10.53 -6.51
C LEU A 80 5.87 -11.43 -7.32
N LEU A 81 4.65 -11.66 -6.80
CA LEU A 81 3.63 -12.44 -7.52
C LEU A 81 3.27 -11.80 -8.86
N ASN A 82 3.18 -10.47 -8.89
CA ASN A 82 2.94 -9.74 -10.13
C ASN A 82 4.14 -9.78 -11.08
N TYR A 83 5.36 -9.63 -10.56
CA TYR A 83 6.60 -9.67 -11.35
C TYR A 83 6.79 -11.02 -12.05
N PHE A 84 6.52 -12.12 -11.36
CA PHE A 84 6.59 -13.47 -11.93
C PHE A 84 5.36 -13.88 -12.74
N HIS A 85 4.44 -12.95 -12.99
CA HIS A 85 3.20 -13.21 -13.73
C HIS A 85 2.38 -14.38 -13.16
N LEU A 86 2.41 -14.55 -11.83
CA LEU A 86 1.63 -15.59 -11.16
C LEU A 86 0.16 -15.18 -10.96
N LEU A 87 -0.17 -13.92 -11.18
CA LEU A 87 -1.54 -13.41 -11.16
C LEU A 87 -2.10 -13.33 -12.58
N PRO A 88 -3.41 -13.57 -12.78
CA PRO A 88 -4.04 -13.38 -14.10
C PRO A 88 -3.85 -11.96 -14.62
N THR A 89 -3.13 -11.84 -15.72
CA THR A 89 -2.83 -10.55 -16.36
C THR A 89 -2.45 -10.72 -17.83
N VAL A 90 -2.38 -9.60 -18.53
CA VAL A 90 -1.83 -9.54 -19.88
C VAL A 90 -0.31 -9.59 -19.81
N VAL A 91 0.31 -10.58 -20.43
CA VAL A 91 1.76 -10.78 -20.47
C VAL A 91 2.41 -10.26 -21.75
N GLY A 92 1.60 -9.95 -22.75
CA GLY A 92 2.12 -9.42 -24.03
C GLY A 92 0.99 -8.99 -24.96
N THR A 93 1.40 -8.43 -26.10
CA THR A 93 0.49 -8.06 -27.18
C THR A 93 1.11 -8.55 -28.50
N THR A 94 0.33 -9.24 -29.31
CA THR A 94 0.73 -9.70 -30.64
C THR A 94 0.91 -8.51 -31.58
N ALA A 95 1.62 -8.70 -32.69
CA ALA A 95 1.79 -7.67 -33.75
C ALA A 95 0.46 -7.08 -34.27
N ASP A 96 -0.60 -7.87 -34.24
CA ASP A 96 -1.97 -7.48 -34.62
C ASP A 96 -2.76 -6.73 -33.54
N GLY A 97 -2.13 -6.43 -32.38
CA GLY A 97 -2.79 -5.73 -31.28
C GLY A 97 -3.60 -6.65 -30.34
N THR A 98 -3.61 -7.96 -30.56
CA THR A 98 -4.31 -8.92 -29.69
C THR A 98 -3.54 -9.12 -28.39
N LYS A 99 -4.23 -9.03 -27.24
CA LYS A 99 -3.63 -9.24 -25.92
C LYS A 99 -3.40 -10.72 -25.65
N ILE A 100 -2.23 -11.03 -25.10
CA ILE A 100 -1.87 -12.39 -24.66
C ILE A 100 -2.06 -12.47 -23.15
N TYR A 101 -2.90 -13.38 -22.70
CA TYR A 101 -3.19 -13.62 -21.27
C TYR A 101 -2.43 -14.84 -20.78
N ASN A 102 -2.00 -14.84 -19.51
CA ASN A 102 -1.24 -15.95 -18.92
C ASN A 102 -2.12 -17.11 -18.46
N PHE A 103 -3.37 -16.89 -18.01
CA PHE A 103 -4.25 -17.92 -17.46
C PHE A 103 -5.59 -18.02 -18.20
N VAL A 104 -6.35 -16.91 -18.26
CA VAL A 104 -7.70 -16.90 -18.82
C VAL A 104 -7.84 -15.78 -19.83
N GLU A 105 -8.25 -16.12 -21.04
CA GLU A 105 -8.47 -15.15 -22.11
C GLU A 105 -9.57 -14.15 -21.72
N GLY A 106 -9.30 -12.87 -21.93
CA GLY A 106 -10.23 -11.79 -21.60
C GLY A 106 -10.26 -11.37 -20.12
N PHE A 107 -9.56 -12.07 -19.23
CA PHE A 107 -9.53 -11.73 -17.80
C PHE A 107 -8.18 -11.19 -17.36
N ASP A 108 -8.15 -9.93 -16.93
CA ASP A 108 -6.97 -9.24 -16.40
C ASP A 108 -7.29 -8.71 -14.99
N LEU A 109 -6.92 -9.48 -13.98
CA LEU A 109 -7.10 -9.13 -12.57
C LEU A 109 -6.27 -7.90 -12.19
N VAL A 110 -5.02 -7.85 -12.64
CA VAL A 110 -4.08 -6.77 -12.29
C VAL A 110 -4.56 -5.45 -12.86
N ALA A 111 -5.03 -5.43 -14.12
CA ALA A 111 -5.62 -4.24 -14.71
C ALA A 111 -6.93 -3.84 -14.02
N SER A 112 -7.77 -4.81 -13.63
CA SER A 112 -9.02 -4.57 -12.91
C SER A 112 -8.77 -3.90 -11.55
N ILE A 113 -7.81 -4.40 -10.76
CA ILE A 113 -7.40 -3.80 -9.49
C ILE A 113 -6.83 -2.40 -9.72
N ASN A 114 -5.91 -2.25 -10.67
CA ASN A 114 -5.32 -0.96 -10.97
C ASN A 114 -6.36 0.08 -11.40
N THR A 115 -7.33 -0.31 -12.22
CA THR A 115 -8.40 0.58 -12.68
C THR A 115 -9.32 0.99 -11.53
N PHE A 116 -9.62 0.06 -10.62
CA PHE A 116 -10.45 0.32 -9.45
C PHE A 116 -9.82 1.36 -8.50
N PHE A 117 -8.50 1.30 -8.31
CA PHE A 117 -7.76 2.25 -7.46
C PHE A 117 -7.32 3.53 -8.17
N LYS A 118 -7.31 3.57 -9.50
CA LYS A 118 -6.99 4.79 -10.26
C LYS A 118 -8.10 5.84 -10.14
N PRO A 119 -7.80 7.10 -10.53
CA PRO A 119 -8.79 8.19 -10.52
C PRO A 119 -10.07 7.89 -11.28
N THR A 120 -10.03 7.02 -12.30
CA THR A 120 -11.20 6.57 -13.06
C THR A 120 -12.20 5.76 -12.23
N GLY A 121 -11.70 4.99 -11.24
CA GLY A 121 -12.54 4.23 -10.31
C GLY A 121 -12.97 5.04 -9.09
N ALA A 122 -12.33 6.19 -8.82
CA ALA A 122 -12.57 7.11 -7.70
C ALA A 122 -12.63 6.46 -6.30
N PHE A 123 -12.35 5.16 -6.18
CA PHE A 123 -12.44 4.45 -4.90
C PHE A 123 -11.41 4.97 -3.89
N LEU A 124 -10.18 5.18 -4.33
CA LEU A 124 -9.11 5.65 -3.44
C LEU A 124 -9.41 7.04 -2.90
N ASP A 125 -9.91 7.95 -3.73
CA ASP A 125 -10.30 9.30 -3.34
C ASP A 125 -11.46 9.26 -2.33
N PHE A 126 -12.48 8.43 -2.59
CA PHE A 126 -13.60 8.21 -1.67
C PHE A 126 -13.12 7.63 -0.34
N TYR A 127 -12.29 6.59 -0.36
CA TYR A 127 -11.78 5.94 0.84
C TYR A 127 -10.95 6.88 1.71
N ILE A 128 -10.06 7.66 1.10
CA ILE A 128 -9.24 8.65 1.80
C ILE A 128 -10.13 9.72 2.43
N ALA A 129 -11.10 10.26 1.69
CA ALA A 129 -12.03 11.26 2.22
C ALA A 129 -12.85 10.70 3.39
N ALA A 130 -13.37 9.48 3.27
CA ALA A 130 -14.12 8.80 4.32
C ALA A 130 -13.26 8.52 5.56
N LEU A 131 -12.01 8.06 5.37
CA LEU A 131 -11.08 7.76 6.45
C LEU A 131 -10.70 9.03 7.23
N ILE A 132 -10.36 10.11 6.54
CA ILE A 132 -10.01 11.40 7.16
C ILE A 132 -11.20 11.94 7.94
N THR A 133 -12.35 12.02 7.30
CA THR A 133 -13.57 12.54 7.92
C THR A 133 -13.98 11.69 9.13
N GLY A 134 -13.99 10.36 8.98
CA GLY A 134 -14.36 9.43 10.04
C GLY A 134 -13.40 9.48 11.23
N SER A 135 -12.10 9.59 10.98
CA SER A 135 -11.10 9.71 12.04
C SER A 135 -11.20 11.03 12.82
N ILE A 136 -11.43 12.15 12.13
CA ILE A 136 -11.58 13.46 12.77
C ILE A 136 -12.88 13.53 13.57
N LEU A 137 -14.01 13.10 12.98
CA LEU A 137 -15.31 13.13 13.65
C LEU A 137 -15.43 12.14 14.82
N GLY A 138 -14.74 10.99 14.72
CA GLY A 138 -14.72 9.98 15.79
C GLY A 138 -13.79 10.31 16.95
N MET A 139 -12.95 11.33 16.84
CA MET A 139 -11.92 11.65 17.81
C MET A 139 -12.41 12.65 18.86
N ASN A 140 -12.13 12.38 20.15
CA ASN A 140 -12.43 13.34 21.20
C ASN A 140 -11.60 14.63 21.01
N ARG A 141 -12.27 15.79 20.92
CA ARG A 141 -11.64 17.10 20.68
C ARG A 141 -10.47 17.41 21.63
N LYS A 142 -10.61 17.11 22.93
CA LYS A 142 -9.54 17.35 23.93
C LYS A 142 -8.32 16.48 23.64
N LEU A 143 -8.54 15.22 23.25
CA LEU A 143 -7.47 14.30 22.88
C LEU A 143 -6.77 14.74 21.60
N LEU A 144 -7.55 15.18 20.60
CA LEU A 144 -7.04 15.68 19.32
C LEU A 144 -6.11 16.88 19.53
N VAL A 145 -6.55 17.90 20.28
CA VAL A 145 -5.73 19.09 20.54
C VAL A 145 -4.46 18.76 21.32
N LYS A 146 -4.55 17.87 22.33
CA LYS A 146 -3.39 17.43 23.11
C LYS A 146 -2.39 16.62 22.25
N ALA A 147 -2.90 15.76 21.39
CA ALA A 147 -2.08 15.00 20.45
C ALA A 147 -1.41 15.93 19.44
N ALA A 148 -2.19 16.83 18.80
CA ALA A 148 -1.67 17.78 17.85
C ALA A 148 -0.53 18.62 18.43
N ALA A 149 -0.68 19.19 19.63
CA ALA A 149 0.35 19.98 20.28
C ALA A 149 1.66 19.21 20.51
N ARG A 150 1.60 17.89 20.72
CA ARG A 150 2.78 17.06 20.93
C ARG A 150 3.43 16.58 19.61
N TYR A 151 2.61 16.22 18.62
CA TYR A 151 3.10 15.68 17.37
C TYR A 151 3.51 16.76 16.37
N PHE A 152 2.88 17.93 16.40
CA PHE A 152 3.13 19.00 15.45
C PHE A 152 4.60 19.43 15.36
N PRO A 153 5.31 19.71 16.46
CA PRO A 153 6.73 20.04 16.40
C PRO A 153 7.60 18.93 15.82
N ALA A 154 7.30 17.66 16.17
CA ALA A 154 8.03 16.50 15.67
C ALA A 154 7.82 16.30 14.16
N ILE A 155 6.58 16.47 13.67
CA ILE A 155 6.25 16.38 12.26
C ILE A 155 6.97 17.47 11.46
N PHE A 156 6.93 18.74 11.93
CA PHE A 156 7.64 19.83 11.27
C PHE A 156 9.15 19.61 11.23
N GLY A 157 9.74 19.16 12.33
CA GLY A 157 11.15 18.77 12.37
C GLY A 157 11.48 17.67 11.37
N ALA A 158 10.65 16.64 11.30
CA ALA A 158 10.82 15.53 10.35
C ALA A 158 10.73 16.00 8.88
N ILE A 159 9.78 16.90 8.56
CA ILE A 159 9.63 17.46 7.21
C ILE A 159 10.88 18.27 6.82
N ILE A 160 11.35 19.16 7.69
CA ILE A 160 12.53 19.99 7.42
C ILE A 160 13.76 19.13 7.17
N VAL A 161 13.99 18.14 8.04
CA VAL A 161 15.13 17.22 7.90
C VAL A 161 15.00 16.36 6.64
N SER A 162 13.83 15.80 6.37
CA SER A 162 13.59 14.97 5.18
C SER A 162 13.79 15.76 3.89
N PHE A 163 13.22 16.96 3.79
CA PHE A 163 13.38 17.81 2.60
C PHE A 163 14.83 18.26 2.44
N GLY A 164 15.48 18.68 3.53
CA GLY A 164 16.87 19.10 3.51
C GLY A 164 17.81 17.97 3.05
N LEU A 165 17.71 16.79 3.65
CA LEU A 165 18.52 15.63 3.26
C LEU A 165 18.24 15.20 1.82
N THR A 166 16.97 15.14 1.42
CA THR A 166 16.63 14.76 0.05
C THR A 166 17.14 15.77 -0.98
N ALA A 167 17.07 17.06 -0.66
CA ALA A 167 17.66 18.12 -1.51
C ALA A 167 19.17 17.98 -1.67
N ILE A 168 19.88 17.74 -0.56
CA ILE A 168 21.35 17.57 -0.58
C ILE A 168 21.72 16.33 -1.40
N VAL A 169 21.14 15.18 -1.08
CA VAL A 169 21.41 13.92 -1.80
C VAL A 169 21.06 14.04 -3.28
N GLY A 170 19.91 14.61 -3.60
CA GLY A 170 19.48 14.79 -4.99
C GLY A 170 20.38 15.72 -5.79
N THR A 171 20.96 16.74 -5.13
CA THR A 171 21.95 17.62 -5.76
C THR A 171 23.26 16.87 -6.02
N VAL A 172 23.75 16.12 -5.03
CA VAL A 172 24.99 15.34 -5.17
C VAL A 172 24.86 14.26 -6.25
N MET A 173 23.68 13.65 -6.38
CA MET A 173 23.41 12.64 -7.41
C MET A 173 23.09 13.23 -8.79
N GLY A 174 23.06 14.56 -8.94
CA GLY A 174 22.76 15.23 -10.22
C GLY A 174 21.27 15.28 -10.60
N PHE A 175 20.38 14.80 -9.74
CA PHE A 175 18.93 14.85 -9.99
C PHE A 175 18.35 16.26 -9.77
N GLY A 176 19.00 17.07 -8.93
CA GLY A 176 18.64 18.43 -8.58
C GLY A 176 17.81 18.53 -7.31
N ALA A 177 18.10 19.56 -6.48
CA ALA A 177 17.48 19.73 -5.17
C ALA A 177 15.95 19.81 -5.22
N ILE A 178 15.41 20.70 -6.06
CA ILE A 178 13.96 20.94 -6.17
C ILE A 178 13.24 19.71 -6.70
N LYS A 179 13.77 19.07 -7.76
CA LYS A 179 13.17 17.85 -8.31
C LYS A 179 13.12 16.73 -7.30
N SER A 180 14.19 16.54 -6.53
CA SER A 180 14.25 15.51 -5.49
C SER A 180 13.22 15.74 -4.40
N VAL A 181 13.07 16.96 -3.93
CA VAL A 181 12.06 17.28 -2.92
C VAL A 181 10.66 17.08 -3.46
N LEU A 182 10.36 17.60 -4.65
CA LEU A 182 9.00 17.59 -5.21
C LEU A 182 8.56 16.20 -5.70
N LEU A 183 9.48 15.41 -6.27
CA LEU A 183 9.13 14.11 -6.88
C LEU A 183 9.43 12.89 -5.97
N ILE A 184 10.22 13.07 -4.92
CA ILE A 184 10.59 11.98 -4.01
C ILE A 184 10.07 12.26 -2.59
N ALA A 185 10.58 13.32 -1.92
CA ALA A 185 10.25 13.55 -0.52
C ALA A 185 8.78 13.94 -0.31
N LEU A 186 8.27 14.85 -1.12
CA LEU A 186 6.91 15.37 -0.97
C LEU A 186 5.82 14.30 -1.13
N PRO A 187 5.83 13.42 -2.15
CA PRO A 187 4.83 12.35 -2.26
C PRO A 187 4.92 11.32 -1.12
N ILE A 188 6.12 11.01 -0.62
CA ILE A 188 6.30 10.10 0.52
C ILE A 188 5.71 10.71 1.79
N MET A 189 6.06 11.95 2.10
CA MET A 189 5.60 12.67 3.30
C MET A 189 4.14 13.13 3.20
N GLY A 190 3.63 13.36 1.98
CA GLY A 190 2.29 13.87 1.71
C GLY A 190 1.16 12.84 1.75
N GLY A 191 1.47 11.58 2.04
CA GLY A 191 0.46 10.52 2.16
C GLY A 191 0.57 9.40 1.11
N GLY A 192 1.75 9.22 0.54
CA GLY A 192 2.06 8.11 -0.37
C GLY A 192 1.40 8.25 -1.75
N MET A 193 0.92 7.15 -2.31
CA MET A 193 0.35 7.16 -3.67
C MET A 193 -0.94 7.98 -3.77
N GLY A 194 -1.91 7.72 -2.89
CA GLY A 194 -3.24 8.31 -3.00
C GLY A 194 -3.29 9.79 -2.67
N ALA A 195 -2.76 10.20 -1.52
CA ALA A 195 -2.81 11.59 -1.07
C ALA A 195 -1.60 12.42 -1.49
N GLY A 196 -0.50 11.79 -1.87
CA GLY A 196 0.74 12.43 -2.32
C GLY A 196 0.92 12.38 -3.83
N ALA A 197 1.31 11.24 -4.38
CA ALA A 197 1.77 11.13 -5.76
C ALA A 197 0.68 11.47 -6.80
N VAL A 198 -0.54 10.94 -6.63
CA VAL A 198 -1.63 11.16 -7.59
C VAL A 198 -2.07 12.63 -7.65
N PRO A 199 -2.35 13.34 -6.53
CA PRO A 199 -2.67 14.75 -6.60
C PRO A 199 -1.53 15.60 -7.15
N LEU A 200 -0.28 15.32 -6.75
CA LEU A 200 0.87 16.06 -7.23
C LEU A 200 1.09 15.88 -8.73
N SER A 201 0.91 14.68 -9.27
CA SER A 201 1.04 14.45 -10.71
C SER A 201 0.06 15.28 -11.54
N LYS A 202 -1.18 15.43 -11.05
CA LYS A 202 -2.18 16.31 -11.68
C LYS A 202 -1.78 17.80 -11.61
N ILE A 203 -1.15 18.20 -10.51
CA ILE A 203 -0.63 19.60 -10.36
C ILE A 203 0.51 19.85 -11.35
N PHE A 204 1.44 18.90 -11.51
CA PHE A 204 2.52 19.04 -12.49
C PHE A 204 2.00 19.10 -13.93
N GLU A 205 1.00 18.29 -14.26
CA GLU A 205 0.36 18.32 -15.56
C GLU A 205 -0.35 19.63 -15.82
N SER A 206 -1.14 20.14 -14.85
CA SER A 206 -1.85 21.41 -14.97
C SER A 206 -0.92 22.62 -15.05
N SER A 207 0.27 22.53 -14.44
CA SER A 207 1.31 23.57 -14.53
C SER A 207 2.15 23.51 -15.80
N GLY A 208 1.96 22.52 -16.65
CA GLY A 208 2.75 22.30 -17.86
C GLY A 208 4.21 21.91 -17.64
N THR A 209 4.56 21.51 -16.41
CA THR A 209 5.95 21.20 -16.04
C THR A 209 6.37 19.81 -16.52
N MET A 210 5.48 18.81 -16.38
CA MET A 210 5.63 17.44 -16.88
C MET A 210 4.27 16.75 -16.97
N THR A 211 4.17 15.67 -17.74
CA THR A 211 2.94 14.90 -17.81
C THR A 211 2.67 14.15 -16.51
N ALA A 212 1.38 13.90 -16.19
CA ALA A 212 1.02 13.13 -15.01
C ALA A 212 1.65 11.73 -15.04
N ALA A 213 1.76 11.12 -16.19
CA ALA A 213 2.37 9.80 -16.36
C ALA A 213 3.88 9.80 -16.02
N GLU A 214 4.62 10.80 -16.48
CA GLU A 214 6.04 10.97 -16.14
C GLU A 214 6.23 11.19 -14.64
N ALA A 215 5.46 12.09 -14.04
CA ALA A 215 5.52 12.33 -12.60
C ALA A 215 5.25 11.06 -11.80
N ILE A 216 4.18 10.33 -12.12
CA ILE A 216 3.83 9.07 -11.44
C ILE A 216 4.91 8.00 -11.62
N SER A 217 5.55 7.91 -12.78
CA SER A 217 6.61 6.93 -13.03
C SER A 217 7.80 7.09 -12.08
N ILE A 218 8.11 8.30 -11.66
CA ILE A 218 9.17 8.61 -10.70
C ILE A 218 8.67 8.46 -9.25
N MET A 219 7.47 8.98 -8.96
CA MET A 219 6.92 9.00 -7.60
C MET A 219 6.54 7.60 -7.09
N THR A 220 6.07 6.71 -7.96
CA THR A 220 5.62 5.37 -7.56
C THR A 220 6.71 4.54 -6.90
N PRO A 221 7.89 4.32 -7.54
CA PRO A 221 8.96 3.58 -6.89
C PRO A 221 9.50 4.30 -5.64
N ALA A 222 9.58 5.63 -5.66
CA ALA A 222 10.02 6.39 -4.50
C ALA A 222 9.10 6.18 -3.29
N VAL A 223 7.78 6.26 -3.47
CA VAL A 223 6.78 6.01 -2.42
C VAL A 223 6.84 4.56 -1.94
N ALA A 224 6.94 3.59 -2.85
CA ALA A 224 6.98 2.17 -2.48
C ALA A 224 8.22 1.86 -1.61
N ILE A 225 9.40 2.31 -2.04
CA ILE A 225 10.65 2.11 -1.30
C ILE A 225 10.62 2.90 0.03
N GLY A 226 10.17 4.14 0.01
CA GLY A 226 10.06 4.97 1.23
C GLY A 226 9.14 4.34 2.27
N ASN A 227 8.00 3.82 1.88
CA ASN A 227 7.08 3.11 2.78
C ASN A 227 7.73 1.83 3.34
N ALA A 228 8.38 1.03 2.49
CA ALA A 228 9.07 -0.18 2.93
C ALA A 228 10.17 0.12 3.97
N ILE A 229 11.01 1.11 3.71
CA ILE A 229 12.06 1.54 4.63
C ILE A 229 11.45 2.06 5.94
N SER A 230 10.37 2.83 5.89
CA SER A 230 9.68 3.36 7.07
C SER A 230 9.12 2.24 7.96
N ILE A 231 8.55 1.18 7.36
CA ILE A 231 8.04 0.01 8.09
C ILE A 231 9.20 -0.72 8.78
N VAL A 232 10.29 -0.96 8.07
CA VAL A 232 11.47 -1.64 8.62
C VAL A 232 12.09 -0.84 9.76
N LEU A 233 12.34 0.46 9.55
CA LEU A 233 12.91 1.33 10.58
C LEU A 233 11.98 1.47 11.78
N GLY A 234 10.66 1.57 11.56
CA GLY A 234 9.66 1.58 12.61
C GLY A 234 9.70 0.31 13.46
N GLY A 235 9.78 -0.85 12.84
CA GLY A 235 9.92 -2.14 13.53
C GLY A 235 11.18 -2.23 14.38
N ILE A 236 12.33 -1.77 13.86
CA ILE A 236 13.61 -1.74 14.58
C ILE A 236 13.53 -0.78 15.78
N LEU A 237 12.97 0.43 15.57
CA LEU A 237 12.85 1.43 16.63
C LEU A 237 11.96 0.95 17.77
N VAL A 238 10.83 0.33 17.49
CA VAL A 238 9.95 -0.26 18.53
C VAL A 238 10.71 -1.27 19.35
N LYS A 239 11.51 -2.14 18.72
CA LYS A 239 12.31 -3.14 19.43
C LYS A 239 13.39 -2.52 20.32
N VAL A 240 14.08 -1.48 19.83
CA VAL A 240 15.11 -0.77 20.60
C VAL A 240 14.51 -0.04 21.81
N ILE A 241 13.32 0.57 21.65
CA ILE A 241 12.66 1.29 22.73
C ILE A 241 12.15 0.30 23.80
N HIS A 242 11.49 -0.79 23.41
CA HIS A 242 11.02 -1.82 24.35
C HIS A 242 12.18 -2.52 25.10
N SER A 243 13.35 -2.64 24.45
CA SER A 243 14.55 -3.21 25.11
C SER A 243 15.14 -2.31 26.20
N LYS A 244 14.77 -1.02 26.23
CA LYS A 244 15.25 -0.06 27.27
C LYS A 244 14.28 0.09 28.42
N GLU A 245 13.08 -0.48 28.33
CA GLU A 245 12.07 -0.46 29.42
C GLU A 245 12.11 -1.74 30.26
N LEU A 246 12.94 -2.73 29.93
CA LEU A 246 13.26 -3.95 30.67
C LEU A 246 14.64 -3.81 31.36
#